data_16e2eb3f82cc69dffa2400e36b510dc4
#
_entry.id   16e2eb3f82cc69dffa2400e36b510dc4
#
_cell.length_a   1.000
_cell.length_b   1.000
_cell.length_c   1.000
_cell.angle_alpha   90.00
_cell.angle_beta   90.00
_cell.angle_gamma   90.00
#
_symmetry.space_group_name_H-M   'P 1'
#
loop_
_entity.id
_entity.type
_entity.pdbx_description
1 polymer ?
#
loop_
_entity_poly.entity_id
_entity_poly.type
_entity_poly.pdbx_seq_one_letter_code
_entity_poly.pdbx_strand_id
1 'polypeptide(L)'
;MSRITDVHIHIQPWWQLKPTVQEAMRKGKEDHWELLISMMDDPRALLEVMDRSRVWRVGLVNYPSPDIMGFDDSTNAFAATYAQANPERLIPYGGVHARFTKDPTGDVDRLIDLGIQLIKIHPPHQAFPANAYTDGLAALGKIYRRCEERGLPVMVHTGTSIFPGARSKYGNPMELDDVAIDFPDLRLVMAHGGRPLYMEEAFFILRRHRQVRLDVSGIPPGKLLEYFPRLAEVGDRVLWGTDWPSPGVKDLRQNIDQFLALPLAPEQQQAILETNALALFPMESRTHA
;
A
#
# COMPACT_ATOMS: atom_id res chain seq x y z
N MET A 1 6.93 12.52 -21.17
CA MET A 1 5.77 11.86 -20.57
C MET A 1 6.13 11.56 -19.13
N SER A 2 5.24 11.87 -18.16
CA SER A 2 5.46 11.56 -16.75
C SER A 2 5.60 10.05 -16.54
N ARG A 3 6.53 9.64 -15.67
CA ARG A 3 6.74 8.24 -15.29
C ARG A 3 5.81 7.90 -14.14
N ILE A 4 4.53 7.62 -14.43
CA ILE A 4 3.51 7.34 -13.43
C ILE A 4 3.91 6.14 -12.59
N THR A 5 4.00 6.34 -11.27
CA THR A 5 4.18 5.28 -10.29
C THR A 5 2.88 5.06 -9.52
N ASP A 6 2.31 3.87 -9.61
CA ASP A 6 1.19 3.44 -8.77
C ASP A 6 1.75 2.69 -7.56
N VAL A 7 1.73 3.32 -6.38
CA VAL A 7 2.35 2.73 -5.18
C VAL A 7 1.51 1.64 -4.53
N HIS A 8 0.34 1.27 -5.11
CA HIS A 8 -0.58 0.38 -4.42
C HIS A 8 -1.43 -0.44 -5.39
N ILE A 9 -0.91 -1.61 -5.75
CA ILE A 9 -1.69 -2.64 -6.45
C ILE A 9 -1.57 -3.99 -5.73
N HIS A 10 -2.54 -4.88 -5.96
CA HIS A 10 -2.62 -6.18 -5.32
C HIS A 10 -2.36 -7.32 -6.31
N ILE A 11 -1.08 -7.63 -6.53
CA ILE A 11 -0.62 -8.88 -7.13
C ILE A 11 -0.15 -9.77 -5.98
N GLN A 12 -0.88 -10.84 -5.72
CA GLN A 12 -0.77 -11.64 -4.50
C GLN A 12 -1.00 -13.12 -4.82
N PRO A 13 -0.60 -14.06 -3.96
CA PRO A 13 -0.86 -15.50 -4.16
C PRO A 13 -2.35 -15.81 -3.91
N TRP A 14 -3.23 -15.50 -4.86
CA TRP A 14 -4.69 -15.62 -4.70
C TRP A 14 -5.18 -17.04 -4.49
N TRP A 15 -4.36 -18.05 -4.75
CA TRP A 15 -4.65 -19.45 -4.39
C TRP A 15 -4.70 -19.68 -2.87
N GLN A 16 -4.13 -18.77 -2.06
CA GLN A 16 -4.21 -18.81 -0.59
C GLN A 16 -5.49 -18.16 -0.05
N LEU A 17 -6.20 -17.37 -0.85
CA LEU A 17 -7.39 -16.66 -0.40
C LEU A 17 -8.44 -17.63 0.13
N LYS A 18 -9.05 -17.29 1.27
CA LYS A 18 -10.24 -18.01 1.75
C LYS A 18 -11.36 -17.94 0.71
N PRO A 19 -12.19 -19.00 0.55
CA PRO A 19 -13.26 -19.01 -0.45
C PRO A 19 -14.17 -17.79 -0.41
N THR A 20 -14.58 -17.34 0.78
CA THR A 20 -15.44 -16.16 0.98
C THR A 20 -14.77 -14.86 0.57
N VAL A 21 -13.45 -14.76 0.73
CA VAL A 21 -12.65 -13.60 0.30
C VAL A 21 -12.51 -13.62 -1.22
N GLN A 22 -12.22 -14.79 -1.80
CA GLN A 22 -12.12 -14.97 -3.25
C GLN A 22 -13.43 -14.61 -3.96
N GLU A 23 -14.57 -15.02 -3.39
CA GLU A 23 -15.90 -14.65 -3.89
C GLU A 23 -16.11 -13.13 -3.86
N ALA A 24 -15.74 -12.46 -2.75
CA ALA A 24 -15.83 -11.01 -2.63
C ALA A 24 -14.91 -10.28 -3.64
N MET A 25 -13.72 -10.82 -3.90
CA MET A 25 -12.78 -10.30 -4.91
C MET A 25 -13.28 -10.47 -6.33
N ARG A 26 -13.97 -11.58 -6.64
CA ARG A 26 -14.50 -11.90 -7.96
C ARG A 26 -15.71 -11.05 -8.34
N LYS A 27 -16.50 -10.65 -7.35
CA LYS A 27 -17.75 -9.90 -7.58
C LYS A 27 -17.52 -8.62 -8.40
N GLY A 28 -18.23 -8.52 -9.53
CA GLY A 28 -18.12 -7.39 -10.46
C GLY A 28 -16.86 -7.40 -11.33
N LYS A 29 -16.15 -8.54 -11.41
CA LYS A 29 -14.97 -8.77 -12.25
C LYS A 29 -15.06 -10.09 -13.02
N GLU A 30 -16.25 -10.65 -13.14
CA GLU A 30 -16.47 -11.97 -13.73
C GLU A 30 -15.88 -12.08 -15.13
N ASP A 31 -16.02 -11.02 -15.94
CA ASP A 31 -15.55 -10.96 -17.33
C ASP A 31 -14.02 -10.86 -17.45
N HIS A 32 -13.31 -10.51 -16.36
CA HIS A 32 -11.86 -10.28 -16.36
C HIS A 32 -11.11 -11.18 -15.36
N TRP A 33 -11.86 -12.08 -14.69
CA TRP A 33 -11.30 -12.87 -13.59
C TRP A 33 -10.12 -13.74 -14.04
N GLU A 34 -10.24 -14.43 -15.17
CA GLU A 34 -9.18 -15.29 -15.70
C GLU A 34 -7.90 -14.50 -16.05
N LEU A 35 -8.05 -13.29 -16.59
CA LEU A 35 -6.92 -12.40 -16.84
C LEU A 35 -6.25 -11.97 -15.54
N LEU A 36 -7.04 -11.63 -14.50
CA LEU A 36 -6.49 -11.28 -13.19
C LEU A 36 -5.72 -12.44 -12.57
N ILE A 37 -6.27 -13.66 -12.64
CA ILE A 37 -5.58 -14.87 -12.15
C ILE A 37 -4.28 -15.11 -12.92
N SER A 38 -4.29 -14.99 -14.26
CA SER A 38 -3.08 -15.18 -15.05
C SER A 38 -1.96 -14.21 -14.71
N MET A 39 -2.29 -12.98 -14.31
CA MET A 39 -1.31 -12.00 -13.86
C MET A 39 -0.69 -12.34 -12.51
N MET A 40 -1.36 -13.11 -11.64
CA MET A 40 -0.75 -13.58 -10.39
C MET A 40 0.40 -14.57 -10.66
N ASP A 41 0.34 -15.31 -11.77
CA ASP A 41 1.32 -16.34 -12.13
C ASP A 41 2.37 -15.83 -13.14
N ASP A 42 2.01 -14.84 -13.98
CA ASP A 42 2.89 -14.32 -15.04
C ASP A 42 3.12 -12.80 -14.93
N PRO A 43 4.29 -12.37 -14.43
CA PRO A 43 4.66 -10.96 -14.38
C PRO A 43 4.63 -10.22 -15.73
N ARG A 44 4.82 -10.95 -16.86
CA ARG A 44 4.77 -10.34 -18.19
C ARG A 44 3.37 -9.84 -18.53
N ALA A 45 2.35 -10.60 -18.13
CA ALA A 45 0.95 -10.18 -18.31
C ALA A 45 0.66 -8.87 -17.56
N LEU A 46 1.19 -8.70 -16.33
CA LEU A 46 1.09 -7.43 -15.61
C LEU A 46 1.84 -6.30 -16.32
N LEU A 47 3.09 -6.55 -16.76
CA LEU A 47 3.89 -5.53 -17.47
C LEU A 47 3.20 -5.03 -18.73
N GLU A 48 2.52 -5.90 -19.49
CA GLU A 48 1.71 -5.51 -20.65
C GLU A 48 0.51 -4.63 -20.25
N VAL A 49 -0.18 -4.93 -19.14
CA VAL A 49 -1.26 -4.09 -18.61
C VAL A 49 -0.72 -2.72 -18.21
N MET A 50 0.42 -2.67 -17.54
CA MET A 50 1.10 -1.43 -17.16
C MET A 50 1.45 -0.59 -18.39
N ASP A 51 1.99 -1.21 -19.45
CA ASP A 51 2.37 -0.52 -20.70
C ASP A 51 1.14 0.08 -21.39
N ARG A 52 0.07 -0.70 -21.54
CA ARG A 52 -1.21 -0.21 -22.10
C ARG A 52 -1.80 0.94 -21.27
N SER A 53 -1.66 0.87 -19.95
CA SER A 53 -2.16 1.89 -19.02
C SER A 53 -1.22 3.08 -18.86
N ARG A 54 -0.02 3.05 -19.48
CA ARG A 54 1.05 4.05 -19.32
C ARG A 54 1.51 4.22 -17.87
N VAL A 55 1.50 3.13 -17.12
CA VAL A 55 2.06 3.04 -15.77
C VAL A 55 3.48 2.53 -15.87
N TRP A 56 4.41 3.33 -15.39
CA TRP A 56 5.83 2.95 -15.47
C TRP A 56 6.23 2.00 -14.35
N ARG A 57 5.76 2.22 -13.11
CA ARG A 57 6.20 1.48 -11.92
C ARG A 57 5.03 1.20 -10.98
N VAL A 58 5.06 0.05 -10.30
CA VAL A 58 4.00 -0.33 -9.36
C VAL A 58 4.56 -0.88 -8.05
N GLY A 59 3.89 -0.57 -6.93
CA GLY A 59 4.11 -1.20 -5.63
C GLY A 59 3.19 -2.42 -5.47
N LEU A 60 3.79 -3.60 -5.27
CA LEU A 60 3.10 -4.89 -5.15
C LEU A 60 2.77 -5.15 -3.67
N VAL A 61 1.58 -4.77 -3.24
CA VAL A 61 1.17 -4.86 -1.84
C VAL A 61 0.92 -6.31 -1.44
N ASN A 62 1.79 -6.83 -0.57
CA ASN A 62 1.67 -8.16 0.04
C ASN A 62 1.87 -8.05 1.56
N TYR A 63 1.18 -8.89 2.32
CA TYR A 63 1.28 -8.97 3.79
C TYR A 63 0.62 -10.24 4.30
N PRO A 64 1.15 -10.90 5.36
CA PRO A 64 0.49 -12.04 5.96
C PRO A 64 -0.78 -11.63 6.71
N SER A 65 -1.85 -12.38 6.49
CA SER A 65 -3.16 -12.25 7.13
C SER A 65 -3.89 -13.60 7.09
N PRO A 66 -3.39 -14.63 7.80
CA PRO A 66 -3.94 -15.98 7.70
C PRO A 66 -5.38 -16.08 8.22
N ASP A 67 -5.73 -15.31 9.25
CA ASP A 67 -7.04 -15.39 9.90
C ASP A 67 -8.17 -14.77 9.06
N ILE A 68 -7.91 -13.70 8.33
CA ILE A 68 -8.92 -12.96 7.57
C ILE A 68 -8.84 -13.29 6.08
N MET A 69 -7.68 -13.09 5.46
CA MET A 69 -7.51 -13.26 4.01
C MET A 69 -7.14 -14.70 3.61
N GLY A 70 -6.32 -15.37 4.42
CA GLY A 70 -5.74 -16.67 4.13
C GLY A 70 -4.24 -16.61 3.81
N PHE A 71 -3.67 -15.44 3.61
CA PHE A 71 -2.27 -15.25 3.28
C PHE A 71 -1.36 -15.61 4.45
N ASP A 72 -0.48 -16.57 4.28
CA ASP A 72 0.60 -16.90 5.19
C ASP A 72 1.89 -16.10 4.89
N ASP A 73 2.99 -16.39 5.59
CA ASP A 73 4.25 -15.67 5.42
C ASP A 73 4.92 -15.88 4.05
N SER A 74 4.53 -16.92 3.28
CA SER A 74 5.08 -17.17 1.94
C SER A 74 4.68 -16.09 0.91
N THR A 75 3.66 -15.27 1.24
CA THR A 75 3.29 -14.09 0.42
C THR A 75 4.47 -13.11 0.26
N ASN A 76 5.39 -13.06 1.23
CA ASN A 76 6.60 -12.22 1.17
C ASN A 76 7.58 -12.73 0.08
N ALA A 77 7.85 -14.04 0.09
CA ALA A 77 8.70 -14.68 -0.92
C ALA A 77 8.07 -14.58 -2.33
N PHE A 78 6.74 -14.72 -2.41
CA PHE A 78 6.00 -14.50 -3.65
C PHE A 78 6.25 -13.09 -4.21
N ALA A 79 6.06 -12.04 -3.42
CA ALA A 79 6.25 -10.65 -3.86
C ALA A 79 7.69 -10.39 -4.32
N ALA A 80 8.66 -10.87 -3.55
CA ALA A 80 10.08 -10.73 -3.88
C ALA A 80 10.44 -11.42 -5.20
N THR A 81 10.00 -12.68 -5.38
CA THR A 81 10.25 -13.47 -6.61
C THR A 81 9.56 -12.85 -7.82
N TYR A 82 8.31 -12.45 -7.67
CA TYR A 82 7.53 -11.82 -8.72
C TYR A 82 8.21 -10.54 -9.25
N ALA A 83 8.72 -9.70 -8.34
CA ALA A 83 9.38 -8.46 -8.70
C ALA A 83 10.70 -8.65 -9.45
N GLN A 84 11.36 -9.81 -9.34
CA GLN A 84 12.60 -10.11 -10.05
C GLN A 84 12.43 -10.12 -11.58
N ALA A 85 11.21 -10.31 -12.09
CA ALA A 85 10.93 -10.24 -13.53
C ALA A 85 11.25 -8.85 -14.12
N ASN A 86 11.10 -7.78 -13.33
CA ASN A 86 11.53 -6.43 -13.68
C ASN A 86 11.71 -5.56 -12.42
N PRO A 87 12.86 -5.63 -11.74
CA PRO A 87 13.08 -4.93 -10.46
C PRO A 87 13.02 -3.40 -10.56
N GLU A 88 13.19 -2.84 -11.75
CA GLU A 88 13.07 -1.40 -11.98
C GLU A 88 11.60 -0.95 -11.92
N ARG A 89 10.68 -1.81 -12.36
CA ARG A 89 9.25 -1.47 -12.50
C ARG A 89 8.35 -2.06 -11.41
N LEU A 90 8.76 -3.15 -10.79
CA LEU A 90 7.99 -3.90 -9.80
C LEU A 90 8.63 -3.75 -8.42
N ILE A 91 7.97 -3.03 -7.51
CA ILE A 91 8.48 -2.77 -6.16
C ILE A 91 7.82 -3.75 -5.19
N PRO A 92 8.54 -4.75 -4.64
CA PRO A 92 7.93 -5.72 -3.75
C PRO A 92 7.70 -5.12 -2.35
N TYR A 93 6.47 -5.24 -1.86
CA TYR A 93 6.13 -4.99 -0.47
C TYR A 93 5.88 -6.31 0.23
N GLY A 94 6.17 -6.34 1.52
CA GLY A 94 5.92 -7.49 2.37
C GLY A 94 5.36 -7.08 3.73
N GLY A 95 5.26 -8.01 4.64
CA GLY A 95 4.77 -7.70 5.98
C GLY A 95 5.21 -8.73 7.02
N VAL A 96 5.15 -8.31 8.28
CA VAL A 96 5.31 -9.18 9.45
C VAL A 96 4.01 -9.14 10.24
N HIS A 97 3.44 -10.30 10.57
CA HIS A 97 2.25 -10.35 11.40
C HIS A 97 2.65 -10.31 12.88
N ALA A 98 2.44 -9.16 13.53
CA ALA A 98 2.93 -8.91 14.89
C ALA A 98 2.44 -9.91 15.97
N ARG A 99 1.29 -10.57 15.75
CA ARG A 99 0.78 -11.59 16.68
C ARG A 99 1.43 -12.96 16.53
N PHE A 100 2.02 -13.26 15.37
CA PHE A 100 2.52 -14.61 15.05
C PHE A 100 4.03 -14.69 14.98
N THR A 101 4.72 -13.56 14.78
CA THR A 101 6.17 -13.52 14.78
C THR A 101 6.75 -13.89 16.15
N LYS A 102 7.85 -14.64 16.13
CA LYS A 102 8.66 -14.95 17.32
C LYS A 102 9.92 -14.11 17.39
N ASP A 103 10.31 -13.53 16.25
CA ASP A 103 11.50 -12.69 16.11
C ASP A 103 11.18 -11.48 15.20
N PRO A 104 10.46 -10.48 15.73
CA PRO A 104 9.99 -9.35 14.92
C PRO A 104 11.11 -8.55 14.25
N THR A 105 12.26 -8.43 14.91
CA THR A 105 13.42 -7.71 14.36
C THR A 105 14.10 -8.51 13.25
N GLY A 106 14.36 -9.79 13.50
CA GLY A 106 14.96 -10.69 12.50
C GLY A 106 14.03 -10.93 11.30
N ASP A 107 12.69 -10.93 11.50
CA ASP A 107 11.73 -11.03 10.40
C ASP A 107 11.83 -9.80 9.47
N VAL A 108 11.94 -8.59 10.03
CA VAL A 108 12.15 -7.37 9.20
C VAL A 108 13.46 -7.46 8.42
N ASP A 109 14.57 -7.88 9.07
CA ASP A 109 15.85 -8.02 8.39
C ASP A 109 15.78 -9.05 7.26
N ARG A 110 15.15 -10.20 7.49
CA ARG A 110 14.93 -11.22 6.43
C ARG A 110 14.14 -10.67 5.24
N LEU A 111 13.15 -9.82 5.48
CA LEU A 111 12.40 -9.19 4.40
C LEU A 111 13.26 -8.21 3.60
N ILE A 112 14.13 -7.46 4.25
CA ILE A 112 15.12 -6.60 3.57
C ILE A 112 16.06 -7.44 2.71
N ASP A 113 16.57 -8.55 3.25
CA ASP A 113 17.46 -9.47 2.53
C ASP A 113 16.78 -10.13 1.31
N LEU A 114 15.45 -10.32 1.36
CA LEU A 114 14.63 -10.75 0.22
C LEU A 114 14.42 -9.64 -0.83
N GLY A 115 14.80 -8.39 -0.54
CA GLY A 115 14.59 -7.26 -1.45
C GLY A 115 13.26 -6.54 -1.26
N ILE A 116 12.53 -6.79 -0.17
CA ILE A 116 11.30 -6.05 0.18
C ILE A 116 11.65 -4.59 0.46
N GLN A 117 10.93 -3.66 -0.16
CA GLN A 117 11.20 -2.23 -0.10
C GLN A 117 10.22 -1.44 0.77
N LEU A 118 9.18 -2.08 1.30
CA LEU A 118 8.20 -1.48 2.20
C LEU A 118 7.48 -2.56 3.00
N ILE A 119 7.22 -2.29 4.28
CA ILE A 119 6.41 -3.15 5.14
C ILE A 119 4.96 -2.68 5.13
N LYS A 120 4.03 -3.57 4.78
CA LYS A 120 2.59 -3.34 4.90
C LYS A 120 2.07 -3.87 6.23
N ILE A 121 1.40 -2.99 6.98
CA ILE A 121 0.55 -3.34 8.13
C ILE A 121 -0.90 -3.11 7.72
N HIS A 122 -1.76 -4.10 7.98
CA HIS A 122 -3.17 -4.01 7.66
C HIS A 122 -4.04 -4.25 8.90
N PRO A 123 -4.25 -3.22 9.75
CA PRO A 123 -4.91 -3.37 11.03
C PRO A 123 -6.25 -4.11 10.99
N PRO A 124 -7.21 -3.80 10.09
CA PRO A 124 -8.46 -4.56 9.99
C PRO A 124 -8.29 -6.05 9.65
N HIS A 125 -7.27 -6.42 8.85
CA HIS A 125 -7.03 -7.80 8.43
C HIS A 125 -6.12 -8.57 9.39
N GLN A 126 -5.27 -7.88 10.13
CA GLN A 126 -4.39 -8.49 11.13
C GLN A 126 -4.98 -8.43 12.54
N ALA A 127 -6.17 -7.83 12.68
CA ALA A 127 -7.02 -7.79 13.87
C ALA A 127 -6.37 -7.11 15.09
N PHE A 128 -5.62 -6.01 14.87
CA PHE A 128 -5.07 -5.15 15.91
C PHE A 128 -4.96 -3.69 15.42
N PRO A 129 -5.07 -2.67 16.30
CA PRO A 129 -4.86 -1.27 15.93
C PRO A 129 -3.39 -0.97 15.61
N ALA A 130 -3.14 0.08 14.83
CA ALA A 130 -1.77 0.44 14.42
C ALA A 130 -0.85 0.77 15.61
N ASN A 131 -1.41 1.24 16.72
CA ASN A 131 -0.69 1.54 17.98
C ASN A 131 -0.78 0.42 19.03
N ALA A 132 -1.16 -0.81 18.66
CA ALA A 132 -1.36 -1.93 19.61
C ALA A 132 -0.13 -2.27 20.47
N TYR A 133 1.04 -1.76 20.14
CA TYR A 133 2.25 -1.91 20.98
C TYR A 133 2.11 -1.18 22.33
N THR A 134 1.29 -0.14 22.41
CA THR A 134 0.95 0.56 23.67
C THR A 134 0.08 -0.29 24.58
N ASP A 135 -0.67 -1.25 24.01
CA ASP A 135 -1.58 -2.16 24.71
C ASP A 135 -1.06 -3.62 24.72
N GLY A 136 0.26 -3.78 24.78
CA GLY A 136 0.89 -5.08 25.05
C GLY A 136 1.30 -5.89 23.83
N LEU A 137 1.02 -5.48 22.58
CA LEU A 137 1.55 -6.14 21.39
C LEU A 137 2.96 -5.62 21.06
N ALA A 138 3.90 -5.83 22.00
CA ALA A 138 5.26 -5.30 21.92
C ALA A 138 6.01 -5.64 20.62
N ALA A 139 5.67 -6.76 19.97
CA ALA A 139 6.25 -7.14 18.67
C ALA A 139 6.02 -6.08 17.59
N LEU A 140 4.85 -5.42 17.59
CA LEU A 140 4.54 -4.37 16.62
C LEU A 140 5.47 -3.16 16.79
N GLY A 141 5.72 -2.71 18.02
CA GLY A 141 6.67 -1.63 18.30
C GLY A 141 8.10 -1.98 17.88
N LYS A 142 8.51 -3.26 18.06
CA LYS A 142 9.82 -3.74 17.58
C LYS A 142 9.91 -3.72 16.05
N ILE A 143 8.83 -4.06 15.34
CA ILE A 143 8.76 -3.97 13.87
C ILE A 143 8.94 -2.50 13.44
N TYR A 144 8.18 -1.56 14.01
CA TYR A 144 8.31 -0.14 13.68
C TYR A 144 9.72 0.40 13.95
N ARG A 145 10.28 0.09 15.13
CA ARG A 145 11.64 0.52 15.49
C ARG A 145 12.67 -0.04 14.50
N ARG A 146 12.56 -1.32 14.12
CA ARG A 146 13.49 -1.90 13.16
C ARG A 146 13.35 -1.30 11.76
N CYS A 147 12.13 -1.03 11.31
CA CYS A 147 11.90 -0.32 10.05
C CYS A 147 12.49 1.09 10.07
N GLU A 148 12.32 1.84 11.18
CA GLU A 148 12.92 3.16 11.36
C GLU A 148 14.44 3.11 11.28
N GLU A 149 15.11 2.23 12.05
CA GLU A 149 16.56 2.02 12.05
C GLU A 149 17.11 1.69 10.67
N ARG A 150 16.38 0.90 9.88
CA ARG A 150 16.77 0.46 8.55
C ARG A 150 16.34 1.43 7.44
N GLY A 151 15.64 2.51 7.80
CA GLY A 151 15.06 3.43 6.82
C GLY A 151 14.02 2.78 5.90
N LEU A 152 13.42 1.65 6.30
CA LEU A 152 12.40 0.94 5.53
C LEU A 152 11.03 1.60 5.75
N PRO A 153 10.33 2.05 4.69
CA PRO A 153 9.01 2.65 4.86
C PRO A 153 7.98 1.64 5.40
N VAL A 154 7.02 2.14 6.16
CA VAL A 154 5.86 1.35 6.60
C VAL A 154 4.58 1.96 6.05
N MET A 155 3.80 1.15 5.32
CA MET A 155 2.45 1.51 4.87
C MET A 155 1.42 0.88 5.80
N VAL A 156 0.54 1.71 6.36
CA VAL A 156 -0.54 1.28 7.23
C VAL A 156 -1.87 1.50 6.52
N HIS A 157 -2.70 0.43 6.42
CA HIS A 157 -4.07 0.57 5.96
C HIS A 157 -4.88 1.39 6.94
N THR A 158 -5.60 2.40 6.46
CA THR A 158 -6.58 3.18 7.22
C THR A 158 -7.93 3.21 6.53
N GLY A 159 -9.00 3.35 7.33
CA GLY A 159 -10.37 3.28 6.84
C GLY A 159 -10.98 1.90 6.96
N THR A 160 -12.01 1.66 6.18
CA THR A 160 -12.82 0.45 6.27
C THR A 160 -12.30 -0.68 5.39
N SER A 161 -12.66 -1.91 5.76
CA SER A 161 -12.52 -3.09 4.91
C SER A 161 -13.85 -3.80 4.77
N ILE A 162 -14.15 -4.29 3.57
CA ILE A 162 -15.39 -4.99 3.25
C ILE A 162 -15.27 -6.51 3.39
N PHE A 163 -14.06 -7.03 3.61
CA PHE A 163 -13.83 -8.48 3.66
C PHE A 163 -14.41 -9.11 4.92
N PRO A 164 -14.98 -10.33 4.82
CA PRO A 164 -15.58 -11.02 5.95
C PRO A 164 -14.59 -11.21 7.10
N GLY A 165 -15.00 -10.86 8.31
CA GLY A 165 -14.18 -10.95 9.53
C GLY A 165 -13.28 -9.75 9.80
N ALA A 166 -13.02 -8.88 8.81
CA ALA A 166 -12.25 -7.66 9.04
C ALA A 166 -12.97 -6.70 10.00
N ARG A 167 -12.20 -6.03 10.86
CA ARG A 167 -12.74 -5.09 11.85
C ARG A 167 -12.33 -3.66 11.51
N SER A 168 -13.22 -2.92 10.85
CA SER A 168 -12.96 -1.54 10.39
C SER A 168 -12.63 -0.57 11.53
N LYS A 169 -12.98 -0.87 12.79
CA LYS A 169 -12.58 -0.05 13.94
C LYS A 169 -11.05 0.08 14.09
N TYR A 170 -10.27 -0.88 13.60
CA TYR A 170 -8.81 -0.85 13.63
C TYR A 170 -8.19 -0.02 12.49
N GLY A 171 -9.02 0.54 11.63
CA GLY A 171 -8.55 1.42 10.54
C GLY A 171 -8.62 2.90 10.86
N ASN A 172 -8.72 3.29 12.14
CA ASN A 172 -8.75 4.70 12.52
C ASN A 172 -7.37 5.34 12.36
N PRO A 173 -7.22 6.39 11.52
CA PRO A 173 -5.94 7.09 11.33
C PRO A 173 -5.37 7.72 12.61
N MET A 174 -6.18 8.03 13.62
CA MET A 174 -5.70 8.59 14.89
C MET A 174 -4.70 7.67 15.60
N GLU A 175 -4.75 6.37 15.37
CA GLU A 175 -3.77 5.42 15.90
C GLU A 175 -2.35 5.66 15.36
N LEU A 176 -2.23 6.35 14.22
CA LEU A 176 -0.93 6.76 13.67
C LEU A 176 -0.32 7.98 14.39
N ASP A 177 -1.09 8.71 15.21
CA ASP A 177 -0.56 9.78 16.04
C ASP A 177 0.51 9.25 17.00
N ASP A 178 0.18 8.18 17.73
CA ASP A 178 1.12 7.52 18.64
C ASP A 178 2.34 6.99 17.88
N VAL A 179 2.11 6.32 16.73
CA VAL A 179 3.21 5.76 15.93
C VAL A 179 4.16 6.85 15.44
N ALA A 180 3.62 8.00 14.98
CA ALA A 180 4.43 9.08 14.47
C ALA A 180 5.18 9.85 15.58
N ILE A 181 4.66 9.84 16.82
CA ILE A 181 5.32 10.43 18.00
C ILE A 181 6.46 9.51 18.47
N ASP A 182 6.18 8.20 18.60
CA ASP A 182 7.12 7.24 19.18
C ASP A 182 8.24 6.81 18.21
N PHE A 183 8.00 6.96 16.89
CA PHE A 183 8.93 6.64 15.81
C PHE A 183 9.07 7.85 14.86
N PRO A 184 9.73 8.94 15.29
CA PRO A 184 9.74 10.22 14.57
C PRO A 184 10.45 10.19 13.21
N ASP A 185 11.41 9.26 13.02
CA ASP A 185 12.16 9.11 11.77
C ASP A 185 11.58 8.02 10.85
N LEU A 186 10.51 7.32 11.30
CA LEU A 186 9.85 6.31 10.51
C LEU A 186 9.10 6.94 9.33
N ARG A 187 9.42 6.51 8.12
CA ARG A 187 8.71 6.92 6.91
C ARG A 187 7.35 6.22 6.83
N LEU A 188 6.29 6.88 7.27
CA LEU A 188 4.94 6.35 7.29
C LEU A 188 4.17 6.69 6.02
N VAL A 189 3.43 5.69 5.49
CA VAL A 189 2.46 5.85 4.41
C VAL A 189 1.10 5.46 4.94
N MET A 190 0.19 6.41 5.00
CA MET A 190 -1.21 6.20 5.37
C MET A 190 -2.00 5.84 4.11
N ALA A 191 -2.31 4.57 3.93
CA ALA A 191 -3.07 4.11 2.77
C ALA A 191 -4.56 4.45 2.92
N HIS A 192 -5.17 4.90 1.81
CA HIS A 192 -6.60 5.18 1.66
C HIS A 192 -7.14 6.39 2.45
N GLY A 193 -6.31 7.06 3.26
CA GLY A 193 -6.71 8.27 3.97
C GLY A 193 -7.95 8.14 4.85
N GLY A 194 -8.14 6.99 5.50
CA GLY A 194 -9.26 6.77 6.41
C GLY A 194 -10.63 6.55 5.74
N ARG A 195 -10.68 6.41 4.39
CA ARG A 195 -11.94 6.31 3.64
C ARG A 195 -12.88 5.21 4.14
N PRO A 196 -14.19 5.37 4.07
CA PRO A 196 -14.95 6.61 3.86
C PRO A 196 -15.37 7.30 5.17
N LEU A 197 -14.83 6.90 6.34
CA LEU A 197 -15.35 7.32 7.64
C LEU A 197 -14.44 8.28 8.42
N TYR A 198 -13.11 8.32 8.15
CA TYR A 198 -12.10 8.96 9.00
C TYR A 198 -11.22 9.97 8.23
N MET A 199 -11.76 10.65 7.20
CA MET A 199 -10.94 11.52 6.35
C MET A 199 -10.46 12.79 7.08
N GLU A 200 -11.25 13.30 8.03
CA GLU A 200 -10.87 14.48 8.82
C GLU A 200 -9.71 14.16 9.75
N GLU A 201 -9.77 13.01 10.44
CA GLU A 201 -8.69 12.50 11.28
C GLU A 201 -7.43 12.25 10.43
N ALA A 202 -7.58 11.64 9.27
CA ALA A 202 -6.46 11.41 8.34
C ALA A 202 -5.80 12.73 7.91
N PHE A 203 -6.59 13.75 7.59
CA PHE A 203 -6.07 15.06 7.22
C PHE A 203 -5.38 15.76 8.39
N PHE A 204 -5.91 15.60 9.60
CA PHE A 204 -5.25 16.09 10.82
C PHE A 204 -3.87 15.47 11.00
N ILE A 205 -3.75 14.13 10.88
CA ILE A 205 -2.47 13.41 10.99
C ILE A 205 -1.48 13.88 9.93
N LEU A 206 -1.90 14.04 8.69
CA LEU A 206 -1.05 14.56 7.61
C LEU A 206 -0.51 15.96 7.90
N ARG A 207 -1.32 16.83 8.49
CA ARG A 207 -0.87 18.19 8.84
C ARG A 207 0.05 18.21 10.04
N ARG A 208 -0.20 17.36 11.01
CA ARG A 208 0.56 17.31 12.27
C ARG A 208 1.95 16.68 12.08
N HIS A 209 2.06 15.60 11.28
CA HIS A 209 3.26 14.78 11.17
C HIS A 209 3.86 14.85 9.76
N ARG A 210 5.01 15.48 9.64
CA ARG A 210 5.69 15.68 8.34
C ARG A 210 6.25 14.38 7.73
N GLN A 211 6.55 13.37 8.52
CA GLN A 211 6.99 12.05 8.08
C GLN A 211 5.87 11.18 7.51
N VAL A 212 4.59 11.55 7.70
CA VAL A 212 3.43 10.81 7.17
C VAL A 212 3.13 11.26 5.75
N ARG A 213 2.98 10.30 4.83
CA ARG A 213 2.51 10.46 3.46
C ARG A 213 1.11 9.88 3.30
N LEU A 214 0.34 10.42 2.38
CA LEU A 214 -0.98 9.90 1.99
C LEU A 214 -0.85 9.11 0.70
N ASP A 215 -1.24 7.83 0.71
CA ASP A 215 -1.54 7.07 -0.50
C ASP A 215 -3.06 7.16 -0.77
N VAL A 216 -3.44 7.71 -1.93
CA VAL A 216 -4.84 7.98 -2.30
C VAL A 216 -5.55 6.76 -2.90
N SER A 217 -4.93 5.60 -2.85
CA SER A 217 -5.49 4.36 -3.39
C SER A 217 -6.87 4.02 -2.81
N GLY A 218 -7.70 3.36 -3.60
CA GLY A 218 -9.06 2.97 -3.20
C GLY A 218 -10.03 4.15 -2.96
N ILE A 219 -9.59 5.39 -3.16
CA ILE A 219 -10.48 6.57 -3.23
C ILE A 219 -10.84 6.78 -4.69
N PRO A 220 -12.15 6.77 -5.06
CA PRO A 220 -12.54 7.11 -6.42
C PRO A 220 -11.95 8.47 -6.81
N PRO A 221 -11.17 8.59 -7.91
CA PRO A 221 -10.45 9.84 -8.20
C PRO A 221 -11.37 11.06 -8.28
N GLY A 222 -12.59 10.91 -8.83
CA GLY A 222 -13.58 11.99 -8.87
C GLY A 222 -14.10 12.44 -7.50
N LYS A 223 -13.88 11.67 -6.43
CA LYS A 223 -14.23 12.00 -5.05
C LYS A 223 -13.05 12.51 -4.23
N LEU A 224 -11.85 12.51 -4.79
CA LEU A 224 -10.63 12.82 -4.02
C LEU A 224 -10.67 14.22 -3.39
N LEU A 225 -11.10 15.22 -4.13
CA LEU A 225 -11.19 16.59 -3.62
C LEU A 225 -12.46 16.84 -2.76
N GLU A 226 -13.45 15.96 -2.83
CA GLU A 226 -14.57 15.97 -1.89
C GLU A 226 -14.10 15.46 -0.51
N TYR A 227 -13.28 14.39 -0.49
CA TYR A 227 -12.74 13.79 0.74
C TYR A 227 -11.60 14.62 1.33
N PHE A 228 -10.78 15.23 0.47
CA PHE A 228 -9.63 16.05 0.85
C PHE A 228 -9.69 17.41 0.12
N PRO A 229 -10.61 18.32 0.50
CA PRO A 229 -10.76 19.62 -0.18
C PRO A 229 -9.50 20.50 -0.11
N ARG A 230 -8.63 20.22 0.85
CA ARG A 230 -7.35 20.92 1.07
C ARG A 230 -6.13 20.07 0.68
N LEU A 231 -6.28 19.11 -0.24
CA LEU A 231 -5.21 18.20 -0.69
C LEU A 231 -3.96 18.96 -1.15
N ALA A 232 -4.15 20.11 -1.79
CA ALA A 232 -3.05 20.94 -2.29
C ALA A 232 -2.07 21.40 -1.19
N GLU A 233 -2.53 21.55 0.07
CA GLU A 233 -1.68 21.97 1.19
C GLU A 233 -0.65 20.89 1.60
N VAL A 234 -0.90 19.66 1.24
CA VAL A 234 -0.07 18.47 1.57
C VAL A 234 0.40 17.74 0.32
N GLY A 235 0.27 18.36 -0.87
CA GLY A 235 0.52 17.73 -2.16
C GLY A 235 1.94 17.19 -2.34
N ASP A 236 2.91 17.72 -1.61
CA ASP A 236 4.31 17.25 -1.55
C ASP A 236 4.46 15.87 -0.88
N ARG A 237 3.43 15.38 -0.24
CA ARG A 237 3.41 14.11 0.52
C ARG A 237 2.28 13.17 0.10
N VAL A 238 1.61 13.48 -1.00
CA VAL A 238 0.57 12.63 -1.58
C VAL A 238 1.17 11.70 -2.61
N LEU A 239 0.82 10.42 -2.54
CA LEU A 239 1.26 9.37 -3.44
C LEU A 239 0.07 8.87 -4.26
N TRP A 240 0.28 8.65 -5.55
CA TRP A 240 -0.71 8.01 -6.38
C TRP A 240 -0.71 6.49 -6.14
N GLY A 241 -1.89 5.95 -5.90
CA GLY A 241 -2.17 4.52 -5.85
C GLY A 241 -3.60 4.25 -6.32
N THR A 242 -3.85 3.11 -6.91
CA THR A 242 -5.20 2.73 -7.38
C THR A 242 -5.91 1.76 -6.46
N ASP A 243 -5.20 0.91 -5.74
CA ASP A 243 -5.75 -0.27 -5.05
C ASP A 243 -6.23 -1.37 -6.02
N TRP A 244 -5.80 -1.30 -7.32
CA TRP A 244 -6.18 -2.27 -8.33
C TRP A 244 -5.56 -3.66 -8.02
N PRO A 245 -6.29 -4.74 -8.24
CA PRO A 245 -7.66 -4.91 -8.69
C PRO A 245 -8.67 -5.12 -7.54
N SER A 246 -8.60 -4.32 -6.49
CA SER A 246 -9.55 -4.36 -5.37
C SER A 246 -10.99 -4.08 -5.84
N PRO A 247 -12.01 -4.45 -5.04
CA PRO A 247 -13.40 -4.14 -5.35
C PRO A 247 -13.61 -2.65 -5.66
N GLY A 248 -14.28 -2.36 -6.78
CA GLY A 248 -14.56 -0.97 -7.22
C GLY A 248 -13.50 -0.36 -8.14
N VAL A 249 -12.29 -0.94 -8.24
CA VAL A 249 -11.24 -0.48 -9.17
C VAL A 249 -11.21 -1.39 -10.40
N LYS A 250 -11.69 -0.89 -11.54
CA LYS A 250 -11.85 -1.69 -12.76
C LYS A 250 -10.65 -1.61 -13.70
N ASP A 251 -10.08 -0.42 -13.85
CA ASP A 251 -9.06 -0.14 -14.86
C ASP A 251 -8.07 0.93 -14.37
N LEU A 252 -6.77 0.65 -14.54
CA LEU A 252 -5.69 1.57 -14.13
C LEU A 252 -5.72 2.88 -14.92
N ARG A 253 -5.91 2.80 -16.25
CA ARG A 253 -5.88 3.98 -17.10
C ARG A 253 -7.06 4.90 -16.83
N GLN A 254 -8.25 4.34 -16.67
CA GLN A 254 -9.44 5.09 -16.34
C GLN A 254 -9.28 5.89 -15.04
N ASN A 255 -8.69 5.30 -14.01
CA ASN A 255 -8.45 5.99 -12.74
C ASN A 255 -7.45 7.15 -12.92
N ILE A 256 -6.40 6.94 -13.70
CA ILE A 256 -5.43 8.00 -14.00
C ILE A 256 -6.09 9.15 -14.77
N ASP A 257 -6.90 8.85 -15.79
CA ASP A 257 -7.59 9.87 -16.58
C ASP A 257 -8.57 10.70 -15.73
N GLN A 258 -9.28 10.05 -14.81
CA GLN A 258 -10.15 10.74 -13.85
C GLN A 258 -9.35 11.63 -12.89
N PHE A 259 -8.18 11.19 -12.43
CA PHE A 259 -7.30 11.99 -11.59
C PHE A 259 -6.76 13.22 -12.36
N LEU A 260 -6.31 13.04 -13.59
CA LEU A 260 -5.80 14.12 -14.44
C LEU A 260 -6.88 15.16 -14.79
N ALA A 261 -8.16 14.81 -14.73
CA ALA A 261 -9.28 15.71 -14.92
C ALA A 261 -9.59 16.57 -13.68
N LEU A 262 -8.95 16.31 -12.52
CA LEU A 262 -9.14 17.12 -11.32
C LEU A 262 -8.54 18.53 -11.49
N PRO A 263 -9.14 19.57 -10.87
CA PRO A 263 -8.64 20.93 -10.91
C PRO A 263 -7.43 21.15 -9.99
N LEU A 264 -6.39 20.36 -10.20
CA LEU A 264 -5.09 20.49 -9.54
C LEU A 264 -4.08 21.11 -10.52
N ALA A 265 -3.14 21.91 -10.01
CA ALA A 265 -2.05 22.44 -10.84
C ALA A 265 -1.23 21.31 -11.47
N PRO A 266 -0.74 21.46 -12.71
CA PRO A 266 0.04 20.42 -13.39
C PRO A 266 1.24 19.92 -12.58
N GLU A 267 1.90 20.81 -11.85
CA GLU A 267 3.05 20.50 -10.99
C GLU A 267 2.64 19.62 -9.81
N GLN A 268 1.44 19.83 -9.26
CA GLN A 268 0.88 18.99 -8.20
C GLN A 268 0.49 17.62 -8.73
N GLN A 269 -0.13 17.54 -9.91
CA GLN A 269 -0.44 16.27 -10.55
C GLN A 269 0.83 15.47 -10.84
N GLN A 270 1.88 16.11 -11.35
CA GLN A 270 3.17 15.46 -11.57
C GLN A 270 3.81 15.00 -10.27
N ALA A 271 3.78 15.82 -9.22
CA ALA A 271 4.34 15.45 -7.94
C ALA A 271 3.65 14.18 -7.38
N ILE A 272 2.33 14.12 -7.42
CA ILE A 272 1.52 12.99 -6.92
C ILE A 272 1.75 11.74 -7.77
N LEU A 273 1.79 11.86 -9.09
CA LEU A 273 1.92 10.72 -10.00
C LEU A 273 3.36 10.17 -10.10
N GLU A 274 4.37 10.99 -9.81
CA GLU A 274 5.77 10.64 -10.10
C GLU A 274 6.72 11.02 -8.96
N THR A 275 6.93 12.32 -8.70
CA THR A 275 8.07 12.81 -7.92
C THR A 275 8.05 12.34 -6.47
N ASN A 276 6.89 12.33 -5.83
CA ASN A 276 6.75 11.93 -4.42
C ASN A 276 7.04 10.44 -4.23
N ALA A 277 6.63 9.60 -5.20
CA ALA A 277 6.95 8.17 -5.17
C ALA A 277 8.44 7.89 -5.40
N LEU A 278 9.11 8.66 -6.27
CA LEU A 278 10.56 8.57 -6.47
C LEU A 278 11.35 8.97 -5.22
N ALA A 279 10.87 9.93 -4.46
CA ALA A 279 11.48 10.31 -3.18
C ALA A 279 11.35 9.20 -2.10
N LEU A 280 10.30 8.40 -2.18
CA LEU A 280 10.09 7.25 -1.27
C LEU A 280 10.87 6.02 -1.72
N PHE A 281 10.92 5.76 -3.03
CA PHE A 281 11.57 4.62 -3.67
C PHE A 281 12.58 5.12 -4.71
N PRO A 282 13.75 5.62 -4.27
CA PRO A 282 14.78 6.12 -5.18
C PRO A 282 15.22 5.01 -6.13
N MET A 283 15.50 5.39 -7.36
CA MET A 283 16.16 4.49 -8.30
C MET A 283 17.61 4.34 -7.87
N GLU A 284 18.10 3.12 -7.77
CA GLU A 284 19.54 2.92 -7.64
C GLU A 284 20.24 3.55 -8.83
N SER A 285 21.17 4.47 -8.58
CA SER A 285 22.06 4.94 -9.62
C SER A 285 22.84 3.72 -10.11
N ARG A 286 22.58 3.26 -11.34
CA ARG A 286 23.47 2.28 -11.98
C ARG A 286 24.84 2.95 -12.08
N THR A 287 25.70 2.74 -11.10
CA THR A 287 27.14 2.88 -11.30
C THR A 287 27.50 1.79 -12.31
N HIS A 288 27.66 2.19 -13.56
CA HIS A 288 28.28 1.34 -14.57
C HIS A 288 29.68 0.97 -14.04
N ALA A 289 29.83 -0.28 -13.58
CA ALA A 289 31.13 -0.89 -13.36
C ALA A 289 31.64 -1.46 -14.69
#